data_91557d0366ed6a04e3e687d5c989c5e1
#
_entry.id   91557d0366ed6a04e3e687d5c989c5e1
#
_cell.length_a   1.000
_cell.length_b   1.000
_cell.length_c   1.000
_cell.angle_alpha   90.00
_cell.angle_beta   90.00
_cell.angle_gamma   90.00
#
_symmetry.space_group_name_H-M   'P 1'
#
loop_
_entity.id
_entity.type
_entity.pdbx_description
1 polymer ?
#
loop_
_entity_poly.entity_id
_entity_poly.type
_entity_poly.pdbx_seq_one_letter_code
_entity_poly.pdbx_strand_id
1 'polypeptide(L)'
;MFSLGAACLRKGGWFPGCLGQCVPGGQLREDPARSAGFHPSGSVLAVGTVTGRWLLLDTETHDLVAIHTDGNEQISVVSFSPDGAYLAVGSHDNLVYVYTVDQGGRKVSRLGKCSGHSSFITHLDWAHDSSCFVTNSGDYEILYWDPATCKQITSTDAVRNMEWATATCVLGFGVFGIWSEGADGTDINAVARSHDGKLLVSADDFGKVHLFSYPCCQPRASSHKYGGHSSHVTNVAFLWDDSVVLTTGGKDTSVLQWRVV
;
A
#
# COMPACT_ATOMS: atom_id res chain seq x y z
N MET A 1 5.77 -21.75 -16.23
CA MET A 1 7.00 -21.08 -15.75
C MET A 1 6.74 -19.59 -15.96
N PHE A 2 6.55 -18.85 -14.88
CA PHE A 2 6.25 -17.41 -14.99
C PHE A 2 7.57 -16.63 -14.99
N SER A 3 7.69 -15.62 -15.83
CA SER A 3 8.86 -14.72 -15.85
C SER A 3 8.42 -13.27 -16.05
N LEU A 4 9.28 -12.33 -15.68
CA LEU A 4 9.07 -10.90 -15.89
C LEU A 4 9.99 -10.39 -17.00
N GLY A 5 9.42 -9.69 -17.98
CA GLY A 5 10.17 -9.00 -19.02
C GLY A 5 10.08 -7.48 -18.83
N ALA A 6 11.22 -6.80 -18.75
CA ALA A 6 11.25 -5.37 -18.46
C ALA A 6 11.11 -4.49 -19.70
N ALA A 7 10.28 -3.44 -19.60
CA ALA A 7 10.30 -2.29 -20.49
C ALA A 7 10.47 -1.03 -19.65
N CYS A 8 11.51 -0.23 -19.92
CA CYS A 8 11.79 1.00 -19.19
C CYS A 8 10.97 2.16 -19.81
N LEU A 9 10.13 2.78 -19.01
CA LEU A 9 9.47 4.04 -19.35
C LEU A 9 10.37 5.19 -18.84
N ARG A 10 11.20 5.76 -19.72
CA ARG A 10 11.97 6.96 -19.38
C ARG A 10 11.06 8.18 -19.23
N LYS A 11 11.50 9.14 -18.37
CA LYS A 11 10.92 10.48 -18.23
C LYS A 11 10.48 11.04 -19.58
N GLY A 12 9.20 11.29 -19.77
CA GLY A 12 8.68 11.93 -20.97
C GLY A 12 7.27 11.56 -21.37
N GLY A 13 6.70 10.52 -20.81
CA GLY A 13 5.34 10.12 -21.13
C GLY A 13 4.57 9.63 -19.90
N TRP A 14 3.68 10.44 -19.45
CA TRP A 14 2.43 10.05 -18.77
C TRP A 14 2.30 10.04 -17.25
N PHE A 15 3.28 10.36 -16.36
CA PHE A 15 2.94 10.40 -14.93
C PHE A 15 3.47 11.54 -14.06
N PRO A 16 4.34 12.46 -14.46
CA PRO A 16 4.67 13.61 -13.60
C PRO A 16 3.64 14.74 -13.62
N GLY A 17 2.65 14.68 -14.51
CA GLY A 17 1.72 15.80 -14.73
C GLY A 17 0.35 15.68 -14.08
N CYS A 18 -0.13 14.47 -13.79
CA CYS A 18 -1.53 14.32 -13.41
C CYS A 18 -1.86 14.82 -11.99
N LEU A 19 -1.07 14.50 -10.99
CA LEU A 19 -1.36 14.99 -9.64
C LEU A 19 -1.07 16.49 -9.47
N GLY A 20 -0.12 17.04 -10.22
CA GLY A 20 0.21 18.47 -10.18
C GLY A 20 -0.71 19.36 -11.04
N GLN A 21 -1.43 18.78 -12.01
CA GLN A 21 -2.39 19.51 -12.84
C GLN A 21 -3.85 19.31 -12.43
N CYS A 22 -4.14 18.29 -11.64
CA CYS A 22 -5.50 17.91 -11.25
C CYS A 22 -6.05 18.70 -10.06
N VAL A 23 -5.29 19.58 -9.43
CA VAL A 23 -5.79 20.39 -8.31
C VAL A 23 -5.81 21.86 -8.71
N PRO A 24 -6.97 22.45 -8.95
CA PRO A 24 -7.10 23.89 -9.12
C PRO A 24 -6.66 24.57 -7.82
N GLY A 25 -5.59 25.36 -7.88
CA GLY A 25 -5.24 26.27 -6.79
C GLY A 25 -4.09 25.90 -5.86
N GLY A 26 -3.02 25.32 -6.37
CA GLY A 26 -1.70 25.47 -5.70
C GLY A 26 -1.44 24.67 -4.44
N GLN A 27 -2.43 24.05 -3.79
CA GLN A 27 -2.25 23.42 -2.47
C GLN A 27 -1.41 22.13 -2.48
N LEU A 28 -1.39 21.36 -3.58
CA LEU A 28 -0.51 20.17 -3.69
C LEU A 28 0.94 20.51 -4.07
N ARG A 29 1.25 21.73 -4.43
CA ARG A 29 2.64 22.12 -4.71
C ARG A 29 3.52 22.16 -3.46
N GLU A 30 2.91 22.34 -2.30
CA GLU A 30 3.60 22.45 -1.01
C GLU A 30 3.60 21.13 -0.21
N ASP A 31 2.72 20.16 -0.55
CA ASP A 31 2.57 18.91 0.17
C ASP A 31 2.83 17.70 -0.75
N PRO A 32 4.07 17.17 -0.80
CA PRO A 32 4.36 16.00 -1.62
C PRO A 32 3.50 14.80 -1.25
N ALA A 33 2.90 14.15 -2.25
CA ALA A 33 2.15 12.93 -2.09
C ALA A 33 3.06 11.76 -1.69
N ARG A 34 2.61 10.93 -0.76
CA ARG A 34 3.35 9.76 -0.27
C ARG A 34 2.61 8.45 -0.50
N SER A 35 1.30 8.44 -0.33
CA SER A 35 0.45 7.26 -0.45
C SER A 35 -0.84 7.60 -1.18
N ALA A 36 -1.47 6.61 -1.81
CA ALA A 36 -2.74 6.81 -2.48
C ALA A 36 -3.55 5.51 -2.49
N GLY A 37 -4.89 5.64 -2.45
CA GLY A 37 -5.81 4.52 -2.50
C GLY A 37 -7.15 4.93 -3.12
N PHE A 38 -7.65 4.11 -4.04
CA PHE A 38 -8.98 4.32 -4.63
C PHE A 38 -10.07 3.78 -3.72
N HIS A 39 -11.19 4.50 -3.65
CA HIS A 39 -12.43 3.94 -3.15
C HIS A 39 -12.91 2.81 -4.10
N PRO A 40 -13.52 1.72 -3.60
CA PRO A 40 -13.96 0.59 -4.45
C PRO A 40 -14.90 0.98 -5.59
N SER A 41 -15.67 2.08 -5.47
CA SER A 41 -16.49 2.60 -6.58
C SER A 41 -15.66 3.15 -7.74
N GLY A 42 -14.36 3.39 -7.55
CA GLY A 42 -13.49 4.06 -8.52
C GLY A 42 -13.70 5.57 -8.65
N SER A 43 -14.70 6.16 -7.98
CA SER A 43 -15.08 7.57 -8.15
C SER A 43 -14.27 8.55 -7.30
N VAL A 44 -13.53 8.07 -6.30
CA VAL A 44 -12.73 8.90 -5.39
C VAL A 44 -11.35 8.27 -5.17
N LEU A 45 -10.34 9.13 -5.17
CA LEU A 45 -8.95 8.80 -4.81
C LEU A 45 -8.59 9.53 -3.52
N ALA A 46 -8.16 8.78 -2.51
CA ALA A 46 -7.53 9.35 -1.32
C ALA A 46 -6.02 9.44 -1.53
N VAL A 47 -5.41 10.57 -1.13
CA VAL A 47 -3.97 10.83 -1.27
C VAL A 47 -3.42 11.30 0.06
N GLY A 48 -2.49 10.57 0.64
CA GLY A 48 -1.76 10.95 1.85
C GLY A 48 -0.47 11.70 1.52
N THR A 49 -0.12 12.68 2.33
CA THR A 49 1.05 13.56 2.14
C THR A 49 2.11 13.37 3.22
N VAL A 50 3.26 13.98 3.02
CA VAL A 50 4.37 13.96 4.00
C VAL A 50 4.14 14.88 5.21
N THR A 51 3.11 15.71 5.21
CA THR A 51 2.84 16.73 6.24
C THR A 51 1.67 16.37 7.17
N GLY A 52 1.18 15.12 7.12
CA GLY A 52 0.03 14.68 7.92
C GLY A 52 -1.34 15.04 7.33
N ARG A 53 -1.36 15.66 6.16
CA ARG A 53 -2.59 15.91 5.41
C ARG A 53 -2.93 14.75 4.50
N TRP A 54 -4.20 14.56 4.25
CA TRP A 54 -4.67 13.70 3.19
C TRP A 54 -5.89 14.31 2.51
N LEU A 55 -6.04 14.00 1.24
CA LEU A 55 -6.99 14.64 0.35
C LEU A 55 -7.90 13.60 -0.28
N LEU A 56 -9.14 13.97 -0.55
CA LEU A 56 -10.04 13.21 -1.41
C LEU A 56 -10.21 13.95 -2.73
N LEU A 57 -9.96 13.26 -3.81
CA LEU A 57 -10.08 13.78 -5.17
C LEU A 57 -11.17 13.01 -5.91
N ASP A 58 -12.03 13.72 -6.62
CA ASP A 58 -12.95 13.11 -7.58
C ASP A 58 -12.15 12.63 -8.81
N THR A 59 -12.33 11.38 -9.20
CA THR A 59 -11.53 10.78 -10.30
C THR A 59 -11.99 11.19 -11.67
N GLU A 60 -13.21 11.68 -11.81
CA GLU A 60 -13.83 12.08 -13.07
C GLU A 60 -13.60 13.57 -13.37
N THR A 61 -13.89 14.42 -12.39
CA THR A 61 -13.74 15.88 -12.53
C THR A 61 -12.36 16.37 -12.13
N HIS A 62 -11.59 15.55 -11.40
CA HIS A 62 -10.30 15.88 -10.79
C HIS A 62 -10.37 16.99 -9.74
N ASP A 63 -11.58 17.26 -9.22
CA ASP A 63 -11.79 18.27 -8.20
C ASP A 63 -11.41 17.75 -6.81
N LEU A 64 -11.02 18.70 -5.97
CA LEU A 64 -10.78 18.43 -4.56
C LEU A 64 -12.13 18.29 -3.83
N VAL A 65 -12.42 17.11 -3.30
CA VAL A 65 -13.63 16.81 -2.53
C VAL A 65 -13.48 17.24 -1.08
N ALA A 66 -12.35 16.89 -0.45
CA ALA A 66 -12.10 17.21 0.95
C ALA A 66 -10.59 17.20 1.26
N ILE A 67 -10.21 17.93 2.32
CA ILE A 67 -8.88 17.88 2.94
C ILE A 67 -9.08 17.58 4.42
N HIS A 68 -8.27 16.65 4.92
CA HIS A 68 -8.20 16.30 6.33
C HIS A 68 -6.77 16.37 6.82
N THR A 69 -6.60 16.52 8.13
CA THR A 69 -5.29 16.55 8.78
C THR A 69 -5.35 15.66 10.02
N ASP A 70 -4.45 14.68 10.07
CA ASP A 70 -4.25 13.79 11.21
C ASP A 70 -2.80 13.93 11.67
N GLY A 71 -2.59 14.73 12.69
CA GLY A 71 -1.25 15.06 13.15
C GLY A 71 -0.45 15.91 12.15
N ASN A 72 0.86 15.79 12.20
CA ASN A 72 1.83 16.50 11.36
C ASN A 72 2.90 15.56 10.77
N GLU A 73 2.74 14.26 10.98
CA GLU A 73 3.66 13.25 10.49
C GLU A 73 3.19 12.65 9.15
N GLN A 74 4.13 12.12 8.40
CA GLN A 74 3.88 11.52 7.08
C GLN A 74 2.77 10.47 7.12
N ILE A 75 1.86 10.53 6.14
CA ILE A 75 0.84 9.50 5.90
C ILE A 75 1.42 8.42 4.97
N SER A 76 1.79 7.29 5.55
CA SER A 76 2.46 6.20 4.84
C SER A 76 1.50 5.33 4.02
N VAL A 77 0.26 5.19 4.47
CA VAL A 77 -0.75 4.39 3.79
C VAL A 77 -2.13 5.02 3.93
N VAL A 78 -2.90 5.00 2.85
CA VAL A 78 -4.34 5.28 2.83
C VAL A 78 -5.04 4.14 2.11
N SER A 79 -6.05 3.53 2.75
CA SER A 79 -6.70 2.36 2.19
C SER A 79 -8.17 2.31 2.59
N PHE A 80 -9.04 2.19 1.58
CA PHE A 80 -10.46 1.93 1.81
C PHE A 80 -10.71 0.45 2.05
N SER A 81 -11.70 0.14 2.88
CA SER A 81 -12.19 -1.23 3.02
C SER A 81 -12.82 -1.72 1.72
N PRO A 82 -12.83 -3.05 1.45
CA PRO A 82 -13.39 -3.62 0.22
C PRO A 82 -14.87 -3.26 -0.02
N ASP A 83 -15.66 -3.12 1.03
CA ASP A 83 -17.06 -2.67 0.97
C ASP A 83 -17.22 -1.16 0.80
N GLY A 84 -16.14 -0.39 0.93
CA GLY A 84 -16.13 1.06 0.85
C GLY A 84 -16.71 1.78 2.07
N ALA A 85 -17.01 1.08 3.17
CA ALA A 85 -17.63 1.67 4.35
C ALA A 85 -16.62 2.36 5.28
N TYR A 86 -15.34 2.01 5.19
CA TYR A 86 -14.26 2.54 6.01
C TYR A 86 -13.08 3.03 5.18
N LEU A 87 -12.36 3.99 5.75
CA LEU A 87 -11.03 4.41 5.29
C LEU A 87 -10.06 4.34 6.47
N ALA A 88 -8.95 3.65 6.29
CA ALA A 88 -7.84 3.61 7.24
C ALA A 88 -6.67 4.45 6.72
N VAL A 89 -6.14 5.29 7.60
CA VAL A 89 -5.04 6.24 7.32
C VAL A 89 -3.91 5.94 8.31
N GLY A 90 -2.85 5.29 7.84
CA GLY A 90 -1.67 4.95 8.63
C GLY A 90 -0.63 6.05 8.59
N SER A 91 -0.13 6.44 9.76
CA SER A 91 0.74 7.59 9.94
C SER A 91 2.08 7.23 10.59
N HIS A 92 3.06 8.08 10.38
CA HIS A 92 4.37 8.00 11.05
C HIS A 92 4.33 8.43 12.52
N ASP A 93 3.18 8.86 13.04
CA ASP A 93 2.96 9.08 14.48
C ASP A 93 2.55 7.79 15.23
N ASN A 94 2.74 6.63 14.60
CA ASN A 94 2.47 5.28 15.12
C ASN A 94 0.97 4.94 15.24
N LEU A 95 0.09 5.75 14.68
CA LEU A 95 -1.36 5.59 14.76
C LEU A 95 -1.97 5.22 13.41
N VAL A 96 -3.11 4.54 13.47
CA VAL A 96 -4.00 4.40 12.32
C VAL A 96 -5.30 5.13 12.64
N TYR A 97 -5.67 6.09 11.81
CA TYR A 97 -6.91 6.83 11.91
C TYR A 97 -7.98 6.16 11.06
N VAL A 98 -9.15 5.93 11.64
CA VAL A 98 -10.25 5.24 10.97
C VAL A 98 -11.40 6.20 10.77
N TYR A 99 -11.95 6.18 9.57
CA TYR A 99 -13.08 6.99 9.14
C TYR A 99 -14.21 6.10 8.63
N THR A 100 -15.45 6.47 8.93
CA THR A 100 -16.62 5.98 8.21
C THR A 100 -16.75 6.73 6.89
N VAL A 101 -17.21 6.03 5.86
CA VAL A 101 -17.26 6.51 4.49
C VAL A 101 -18.66 6.37 3.95
N ASP A 102 -19.22 7.45 3.40
CA ASP A 102 -20.53 7.54 2.80
C ASP A 102 -20.47 8.15 1.39
N GLN A 103 -21.61 8.14 0.69
CA GLN A 103 -21.79 8.80 -0.61
C GLN A 103 -20.75 8.39 -1.66
N GLY A 104 -20.43 7.08 -1.71
CA GLY A 104 -19.47 6.56 -2.69
C GLY A 104 -18.03 7.08 -2.50
N GLY A 105 -17.64 7.37 -1.26
CA GLY A 105 -16.30 7.87 -0.92
C GLY A 105 -16.21 9.39 -0.75
N ARG A 106 -17.28 10.14 -1.07
CA ARG A 106 -17.23 11.62 -1.05
C ARG A 106 -17.42 12.24 0.33
N LYS A 107 -18.00 11.50 1.27
CA LYS A 107 -18.21 11.97 2.64
C LYS A 107 -17.52 11.03 3.62
N VAL A 108 -16.63 11.58 4.44
CA VAL A 108 -15.89 10.84 5.46
C VAL A 108 -16.10 11.50 6.82
N SER A 109 -16.20 10.67 7.86
CA SER A 109 -16.35 11.13 9.23
C SER A 109 -15.42 10.33 10.13
N ARG A 110 -14.59 11.02 10.91
CA ARG A 110 -13.63 10.36 11.79
C ARG A 110 -14.36 9.51 12.82
N LEU A 111 -14.05 8.22 12.86
CA LEU A 111 -14.59 7.27 13.83
C LEU A 111 -13.69 7.19 15.07
N GLY A 112 -12.38 7.03 14.86
CA GLY A 112 -11.43 6.89 15.95
C GLY A 112 -10.00 6.76 15.47
N LYS A 113 -9.17 6.25 16.38
CA LYS A 113 -7.77 5.92 16.11
C LYS A 113 -7.39 4.61 16.78
N CYS A 114 -6.59 3.81 16.09
CA CYS A 114 -5.96 2.60 16.61
C CYS A 114 -4.58 2.95 17.15
N SER A 115 -4.30 2.57 18.40
CA SER A 115 -3.01 2.80 19.05
C SER A 115 -2.51 1.50 19.68
N GLY A 116 -1.26 1.14 19.39
CA GLY A 116 -0.65 -0.10 19.88
C GLY A 116 0.76 -0.29 19.34
N HIS A 117 1.00 0.14 18.09
CA HIS A 117 2.35 0.16 17.52
C HIS A 117 3.26 1.14 18.25
N SER A 118 4.52 0.76 18.42
CA SER A 118 5.57 1.59 19.03
C SER A 118 6.44 2.33 18.00
N SER A 119 6.17 2.13 16.70
CA SER A 119 6.86 2.81 15.60
C SER A 119 5.89 3.16 14.48
N PHE A 120 6.38 3.85 13.46
CA PHE A 120 5.59 4.33 12.33
C PHE A 120 4.93 3.20 11.55
N ILE A 121 3.69 3.45 11.10
CA ILE A 121 2.94 2.50 10.25
C ILE A 121 3.59 2.43 8.87
N THR A 122 3.79 1.21 8.36
CA THR A 122 4.40 0.99 7.04
C THR A 122 3.40 0.48 6.00
N HIS A 123 2.59 -0.54 6.37
CA HIS A 123 1.67 -1.21 5.46
C HIS A 123 0.35 -1.55 6.16
N LEU A 124 -0.69 -1.74 5.36
CA LEU A 124 -2.02 -2.09 5.82
C LEU A 124 -2.76 -2.92 4.76
N ASP A 125 -3.38 -4.01 5.19
CA ASP A 125 -4.26 -4.82 4.36
C ASP A 125 -5.61 -5.03 5.06
N TRP A 126 -6.70 -4.95 4.30
CA TRP A 126 -8.05 -5.24 4.77
C TRP A 126 -8.40 -6.72 4.58
N ALA A 127 -9.18 -7.27 5.51
CA ALA A 127 -9.89 -8.52 5.27
C ALA A 127 -10.88 -8.36 4.12
N HIS A 128 -11.07 -9.42 3.33
CA HIS A 128 -11.95 -9.39 2.15
C HIS A 128 -13.40 -9.03 2.50
N ASP A 129 -13.86 -9.42 3.68
CA ASP A 129 -15.19 -9.11 4.22
C ASP A 129 -15.27 -7.76 4.97
N SER A 130 -14.18 -6.98 4.97
CA SER A 130 -14.07 -5.69 5.66
C SER A 130 -14.20 -5.74 7.19
N SER A 131 -14.24 -6.92 7.80
CA SER A 131 -14.45 -7.10 9.24
C SER A 131 -13.27 -6.65 10.09
N CYS A 132 -12.06 -6.68 9.55
CA CYS A 132 -10.85 -6.25 10.22
C CYS A 132 -9.78 -5.80 9.22
N PHE A 133 -8.71 -5.21 9.73
CA PHE A 133 -7.50 -4.94 8.96
C PHE A 133 -6.24 -5.27 9.75
N VAL A 134 -5.16 -5.55 9.04
CA VAL A 134 -3.83 -5.83 9.59
C VAL A 134 -2.88 -4.69 9.26
N THR A 135 -1.96 -4.40 10.17
CA THR A 135 -0.91 -3.40 9.95
C THR A 135 0.47 -3.96 10.25
N ASN A 136 1.44 -3.50 9.48
CA ASN A 136 2.87 -3.59 9.82
C ASN A 136 3.40 -2.21 10.21
N SER A 137 4.46 -2.21 10.99
CA SER A 137 5.11 -1.01 11.49
C SER A 137 6.62 -1.20 11.54
N GLY A 138 7.36 -0.11 11.72
CA GLY A 138 8.80 -0.13 11.98
C GLY A 138 9.20 -0.77 13.30
N ASP A 139 8.25 -1.21 14.13
CA ASP A 139 8.47 -2.03 15.32
C ASP A 139 8.54 -3.54 15.02
N TYR A 140 8.34 -3.92 13.75
CA TYR A 140 8.28 -5.31 13.27
C TYR A 140 7.13 -6.14 13.83
N GLU A 141 6.11 -5.51 14.41
CA GLU A 141 4.92 -6.18 14.89
C GLU A 141 3.85 -6.26 13.79
N ILE A 142 2.99 -7.28 13.91
CA ILE A 142 1.81 -7.48 13.09
C ILE A 142 0.62 -7.33 14.01
N LEU A 143 -0.14 -6.25 13.86
CA LEU A 143 -1.31 -6.00 14.69
C LEU A 143 -2.59 -6.03 13.87
N TYR A 144 -3.66 -6.53 14.47
CA TYR A 144 -4.98 -6.67 13.87
C TYR A 144 -5.97 -5.75 14.58
N TRP A 145 -6.89 -5.17 13.82
CA TRP A 145 -7.77 -4.10 14.29
C TRP A 145 -9.21 -4.33 13.86
N ASP A 146 -10.14 -4.08 14.77
CA ASP A 146 -11.56 -3.95 14.49
C ASP A 146 -11.84 -2.49 14.05
N PRO A 147 -12.26 -2.24 12.80
CA PRO A 147 -12.48 -0.88 12.32
C PRO A 147 -13.62 -0.17 13.04
N ALA A 148 -14.66 -0.88 13.45
CA ALA A 148 -15.84 -0.29 14.07
C ALA A 148 -15.55 0.26 15.48
N THR A 149 -14.65 -0.38 16.22
CA THR A 149 -14.29 0.02 17.59
C THR A 149 -12.91 0.64 17.71
N CYS A 150 -12.09 0.56 16.67
CA CYS A 150 -10.67 0.94 16.66
C CYS A 150 -9.84 0.21 17.71
N LYS A 151 -10.26 -0.97 18.13
CA LYS A 151 -9.57 -1.79 19.14
C LYS A 151 -8.73 -2.87 18.48
N GLN A 152 -7.62 -3.19 19.13
CA GLN A 152 -6.77 -4.30 18.71
C GLN A 152 -7.49 -5.64 18.94
N ILE A 153 -7.42 -6.51 17.93
CA ILE A 153 -7.84 -7.92 18.02
C ILE A 153 -6.62 -8.71 18.48
N THR A 154 -6.64 -9.15 19.74
CA THR A 154 -5.52 -9.88 20.35
C THR A 154 -5.63 -11.39 20.20
N SER A 155 -6.81 -11.90 19.82
CA SER A 155 -7.03 -13.33 19.58
C SER A 155 -6.53 -13.72 18.19
N THR A 156 -5.46 -14.50 18.12
CA THR A 156 -4.93 -15.04 16.87
C THR A 156 -5.89 -16.02 16.18
N ASP A 157 -6.75 -16.68 16.94
CA ASP A 157 -7.76 -17.60 16.38
C ASP A 157 -8.82 -16.84 15.58
N ALA A 158 -9.13 -15.61 15.98
CA ALA A 158 -10.11 -14.76 15.28
C ALA A 158 -9.67 -14.39 13.88
N VAL A 159 -8.36 -14.30 13.62
CA VAL A 159 -7.78 -13.86 12.35
C VAL A 159 -7.07 -14.97 11.57
N ARG A 160 -6.99 -16.18 12.13
CA ARG A 160 -6.22 -17.30 11.59
C ARG A 160 -6.62 -17.72 10.19
N ASN A 161 -7.91 -17.68 9.88
CA ASN A 161 -8.47 -18.12 8.60
C ASN A 161 -8.99 -16.93 7.78
N MET A 162 -8.53 -15.71 8.07
CA MET A 162 -8.94 -14.53 7.33
C MET A 162 -8.40 -14.55 5.91
N GLU A 163 -9.28 -14.25 4.97
CA GLU A 163 -8.90 -13.96 3.60
C GLU A 163 -8.63 -12.45 3.45
N TRP A 164 -7.42 -12.11 3.08
CA TRP A 164 -7.01 -10.73 2.89
C TRP A 164 -7.34 -10.26 1.46
N ALA A 165 -7.94 -9.09 1.33
CA ALA A 165 -8.29 -8.51 0.04
C ALA A 165 -7.03 -8.20 -0.78
N THR A 166 -5.98 -7.74 -0.12
CA THR A 166 -4.66 -7.48 -0.69
C THR A 166 -3.57 -8.19 0.13
N ALA A 167 -2.34 -8.24 -0.38
CA ALA A 167 -1.17 -8.66 0.36
C ALA A 167 -0.07 -7.64 0.07
N THR A 168 -0.10 -6.52 0.79
CA THR A 168 0.89 -5.45 0.73
C THR A 168 1.76 -5.39 1.99
N CYS A 169 1.29 -5.98 3.09
CA CYS A 169 2.06 -6.15 4.31
C CYS A 169 3.28 -7.05 4.05
N VAL A 170 4.47 -6.53 4.33
CA VAL A 170 5.74 -7.26 4.13
C VAL A 170 6.01 -8.29 5.21
N LEU A 171 5.33 -8.17 6.35
CA LEU A 171 5.33 -9.12 7.45
C LEU A 171 3.96 -9.79 7.52
N GLY A 172 3.93 -11.11 7.45
CA GLY A 172 2.71 -11.90 7.53
C GLY A 172 2.95 -13.35 7.14
N PHE A 173 2.03 -14.23 7.53
CA PHE A 173 2.17 -15.67 7.28
C PHE A 173 2.28 -15.99 5.78
N GLY A 174 1.46 -15.35 4.95
CA GLY A 174 1.41 -15.60 3.50
C GLY A 174 2.64 -15.10 2.73
N VAL A 175 3.50 -14.30 3.35
CA VAL A 175 4.66 -13.67 2.72
C VAL A 175 5.98 -13.96 3.45
N PHE A 176 5.95 -14.74 4.51
CA PHE A 176 7.11 -14.99 5.36
C PHE A 176 8.36 -15.46 4.59
N GLY A 177 8.17 -16.24 3.55
CA GLY A 177 9.26 -16.82 2.74
C GLY A 177 10.05 -15.83 1.88
N ILE A 178 9.60 -14.57 1.77
CA ILE A 178 10.34 -13.53 1.02
C ILE A 178 11.63 -13.10 1.72
N TRP A 179 11.69 -13.27 3.05
CA TRP A 179 12.84 -12.87 3.85
C TRP A 179 13.96 -13.88 3.72
N SER A 180 15.12 -13.43 3.20
CA SER A 180 16.32 -14.25 3.09
C SER A 180 17.00 -14.37 4.44
N GLU A 181 17.87 -15.39 4.59
CA GLU A 181 18.72 -15.52 5.78
C GLU A 181 19.69 -14.34 5.87
N GLY A 182 19.73 -13.70 7.04
CA GLY A 182 20.56 -12.53 7.27
C GLY A 182 19.97 -11.21 6.74
N ALA A 183 18.77 -11.23 6.17
CA ALA A 183 18.03 -10.00 5.89
C ALA A 183 17.68 -9.30 7.21
N ASP A 184 17.91 -8.00 7.25
CA ASP A 184 17.34 -7.20 8.33
C ASP A 184 15.87 -6.83 7.98
N GLY A 185 15.11 -6.39 8.97
CA GLY A 185 13.68 -6.11 8.78
C GLY A 185 13.37 -4.93 7.84
N THR A 186 14.38 -4.27 7.28
CA THR A 186 14.26 -3.11 6.38
C THR A 186 14.55 -3.43 4.93
N ASP A 187 15.10 -4.61 4.60
CA ASP A 187 15.55 -4.95 3.25
C ASP A 187 14.44 -5.03 2.21
N ILE A 188 13.18 -5.27 2.63
CA ILE A 188 12.03 -5.38 1.74
C ILE A 188 11.07 -4.20 1.99
N ASN A 189 10.89 -3.38 0.96
CA ASN A 189 10.11 -2.16 1.03
C ASN A 189 8.64 -2.35 0.68
N ALA A 190 8.34 -3.29 -0.19
CA ALA A 190 6.97 -3.51 -0.66
C ALA A 190 6.78 -4.93 -1.18
N VAL A 191 5.56 -5.40 -1.09
CA VAL A 191 5.09 -6.63 -1.75
C VAL A 191 3.72 -6.39 -2.37
N ALA A 192 3.42 -7.17 -3.40
CA ALA A 192 2.08 -7.23 -3.98
C ALA A 192 1.76 -8.64 -4.42
N ARG A 193 0.55 -9.08 -4.11
CA ARG A 193 -0.02 -10.36 -4.59
C ARG A 193 -0.78 -10.10 -5.88
N SER A 194 -0.68 -11.03 -6.86
CA SER A 194 -1.53 -11.04 -8.03
C SER A 194 -3.01 -11.22 -7.66
N HIS A 195 -3.92 -10.69 -8.47
CA HIS A 195 -5.37 -10.78 -8.24
C HIS A 195 -5.87 -12.23 -8.33
N ASP A 196 -5.23 -13.05 -9.16
CA ASP A 196 -5.52 -14.48 -9.24
C ASP A 196 -4.98 -15.31 -8.06
N GLY A 197 -4.26 -14.66 -7.13
CA GLY A 197 -3.74 -15.26 -5.91
C GLY A 197 -2.61 -16.28 -6.10
N LYS A 198 -1.91 -16.30 -7.24
CA LYS A 198 -0.87 -17.29 -7.53
C LYS A 198 0.55 -16.77 -7.40
N LEU A 199 0.74 -15.46 -7.57
CA LEU A 199 2.04 -14.83 -7.60
C LEU A 199 2.19 -13.79 -6.49
N LEU A 200 3.42 -13.61 -6.03
CA LEU A 200 3.81 -12.54 -5.13
C LEU A 200 5.08 -11.89 -5.69
N VAL A 201 5.09 -10.56 -5.73
CA VAL A 201 6.27 -9.78 -6.11
C VAL A 201 6.74 -8.97 -4.92
N SER A 202 8.03 -9.01 -4.63
CA SER A 202 8.66 -8.15 -3.63
C SER A 202 9.65 -7.17 -4.25
N ALA A 203 9.85 -6.05 -3.58
CA ALA A 203 10.76 -4.99 -3.93
C ALA A 203 11.75 -4.76 -2.79
N ASP A 204 13.06 -4.74 -3.09
CA ASP A 204 14.11 -4.67 -2.08
C ASP A 204 14.96 -3.40 -2.16
N ASP A 205 15.79 -3.22 -1.13
CA ASP A 205 16.74 -2.11 -1.01
C ASP A 205 17.89 -2.16 -2.01
N PHE A 206 18.13 -3.33 -2.60
CA PHE A 206 19.24 -3.58 -3.52
C PHE A 206 18.86 -3.37 -5.01
N GLY A 207 17.70 -2.76 -5.26
CA GLY A 207 17.21 -2.49 -6.61
C GLY A 207 16.70 -3.73 -7.33
N LYS A 208 16.36 -4.80 -6.59
CA LYS A 208 15.84 -6.04 -7.17
C LYS A 208 14.34 -6.17 -6.96
N VAL A 209 13.74 -6.82 -7.94
CA VAL A 209 12.35 -7.27 -7.91
C VAL A 209 12.36 -8.79 -7.90
N HIS A 210 11.67 -9.39 -6.96
CA HIS A 210 11.63 -10.86 -6.83
C HIS A 210 10.21 -11.36 -7.09
N LEU A 211 10.10 -12.40 -7.91
CA LEU A 211 8.84 -13.07 -8.20
C LEU A 211 8.81 -14.43 -7.51
N PHE A 212 7.79 -14.65 -6.71
CA PHE A 212 7.53 -15.89 -5.97
C PHE A 212 6.17 -16.49 -6.36
N SER A 213 5.98 -17.76 -6.07
CA SER A 213 4.64 -18.34 -5.98
C SER A 213 3.96 -17.88 -4.67
N TYR A 214 2.65 -17.66 -4.70
CA TYR A 214 1.86 -17.36 -3.52
C TYR A 214 0.95 -18.55 -3.16
N PRO A 215 0.74 -18.88 -1.86
CA PRO A 215 1.34 -18.28 -0.69
C PRO A 215 2.83 -18.62 -0.52
N CYS A 216 3.61 -17.66 0.00
CA CYS A 216 5.05 -17.75 0.20
C CYS A 216 5.35 -17.97 1.68
N CYS A 217 5.00 -19.17 2.20
CA CYS A 217 5.04 -19.49 3.63
C CYS A 217 6.28 -20.29 4.05
N GLN A 218 7.10 -20.77 3.10
CA GLN A 218 8.29 -21.57 3.42
C GLN A 218 9.50 -20.65 3.60
N PRO A 219 10.30 -20.86 4.66
CA PRO A 219 11.55 -20.14 4.81
C PRO A 219 12.44 -20.32 3.57
N ARG A 220 13.06 -19.23 3.13
CA ARG A 220 13.94 -19.22 1.94
C ARG A 220 13.23 -19.69 0.66
N ALA A 221 12.02 -19.21 0.44
CA ALA A 221 11.28 -19.54 -0.77
C ALA A 221 12.13 -19.18 -2.01
N SER A 222 12.09 -20.05 -2.99
CA SER A 222 12.78 -19.78 -4.27
C SER A 222 12.08 -18.66 -5.01
N SER A 223 12.85 -17.75 -5.60
CA SER A 223 12.33 -16.65 -6.40
C SER A 223 13.11 -16.48 -7.69
N HIS A 224 12.45 -15.88 -8.67
CA HIS A 224 13.13 -15.30 -9.81
C HIS A 224 13.49 -13.85 -9.51
N LYS A 225 14.76 -13.48 -9.69
CA LYS A 225 15.29 -12.15 -9.37
C LYS A 225 15.51 -11.34 -10.64
N TYR A 226 15.02 -10.11 -10.64
CA TYR A 226 15.11 -9.20 -11.78
C TYR A 226 15.77 -7.90 -11.33
N GLY A 227 16.72 -7.41 -12.15
CA GLY A 227 17.40 -6.14 -11.93
C GLY A 227 16.98 -5.12 -12.99
N GLY A 228 16.85 -3.88 -12.60
CA GLY A 228 16.49 -2.79 -13.52
C GLY A 228 16.61 -1.43 -12.85
N HIS A 229 16.28 -1.37 -11.57
CA HIS A 229 16.48 -0.18 -10.76
C HIS A 229 17.94 -0.01 -10.36
N SER A 230 18.42 1.23 -10.32
CA SER A 230 19.77 1.59 -9.85
C SER A 230 19.77 2.11 -8.41
N SER A 231 18.62 2.06 -7.75
CA SER A 231 18.42 2.42 -6.35
C SER A 231 17.41 1.43 -5.73
N HIS A 232 17.17 1.54 -4.42
CA HIS A 232 16.12 0.76 -3.75
C HIS A 232 14.78 0.89 -4.47
N VAL A 233 14.04 -0.21 -4.54
CA VAL A 233 12.70 -0.25 -5.12
C VAL A 233 11.71 0.09 -4.01
N THR A 234 10.91 1.14 -4.21
CA THR A 234 10.06 1.70 -3.15
C THR A 234 8.64 1.16 -3.13
N ASN A 235 8.15 0.71 -4.28
CA ASN A 235 6.80 0.16 -4.37
C ASN A 235 6.67 -0.79 -5.55
N VAL A 236 5.68 -1.69 -5.47
CA VAL A 236 5.32 -2.65 -6.50
C VAL A 236 3.81 -2.85 -6.53
N ALA A 237 3.24 -2.97 -7.73
CA ALA A 237 1.82 -3.24 -7.92
C ALA A 237 1.57 -4.07 -9.19
N PHE A 238 0.63 -5.01 -9.16
CA PHE A 238 0.09 -5.63 -10.34
C PHE A 238 -0.96 -4.74 -10.99
N LEU A 239 -1.07 -4.75 -12.31
CA LEU A 239 -2.26 -4.27 -13.00
C LEU A 239 -3.43 -5.22 -12.74
N TRP A 240 -4.65 -4.74 -12.96
CA TRP A 240 -5.89 -5.43 -12.66
C TRP A 240 -6.03 -6.84 -13.32
N ASP A 241 -5.37 -7.04 -14.46
CA ASP A 241 -5.39 -8.27 -15.23
C ASP A 241 -4.16 -9.18 -14.99
N ASP A 242 -3.32 -8.81 -14.03
CA ASP A 242 -2.07 -9.47 -13.66
C ASP A 242 -1.04 -9.62 -14.80
N SER A 243 -1.29 -9.02 -15.96
CA SER A 243 -0.38 -9.10 -17.12
C SER A 243 0.91 -8.29 -16.95
N VAL A 244 0.87 -7.32 -16.05
CA VAL A 244 1.96 -6.36 -15.84
C VAL A 244 2.15 -6.07 -14.37
N VAL A 245 3.40 -5.96 -13.97
CA VAL A 245 3.85 -5.41 -12.69
C VAL A 245 4.50 -4.06 -12.91
N LEU A 246 4.12 -3.07 -12.11
CA LEU A 246 4.77 -1.76 -12.05
C LEU A 246 5.65 -1.69 -10.81
N THR A 247 6.83 -1.13 -10.94
CA THR A 247 7.73 -0.87 -9.81
C THR A 247 8.26 0.56 -9.86
N THR A 248 8.44 1.16 -8.69
CA THR A 248 8.99 2.51 -8.56
C THR A 248 10.32 2.45 -7.83
N GLY A 249 11.30 3.16 -8.37
CA GLY A 249 12.61 3.30 -7.73
C GLY A 249 12.71 4.58 -6.90
N GLY A 250 13.59 4.57 -5.91
CA GLY A 250 13.85 5.71 -5.03
C GLY A 250 14.64 6.81 -5.73
N LYS A 251 15.96 6.86 -5.49
CA LYS A 251 16.83 7.92 -6.05
C LYS A 251 16.97 7.87 -7.56
N ASP A 252 16.73 6.73 -8.20
CA ASP A 252 16.74 6.60 -9.66
C ASP A 252 15.51 7.23 -10.33
N THR A 253 14.50 7.61 -9.54
CA THR A 253 13.28 8.29 -9.99
C THR A 253 12.62 7.64 -11.20
N SER A 254 12.73 6.31 -11.30
CA SER A 254 12.23 5.53 -12.43
C SER A 254 10.95 4.78 -12.07
N VAL A 255 10.13 4.56 -13.09
CA VAL A 255 9.02 3.60 -13.05
C VAL A 255 9.32 2.54 -14.11
N LEU A 256 9.40 1.29 -13.68
CA LEU A 256 9.60 0.18 -14.60
C LEU A 256 8.31 -0.63 -14.74
N GLN A 257 8.10 -1.11 -15.94
CA GLN A 257 7.00 -1.97 -16.31
C GLN A 257 7.54 -3.35 -16.67
N TRP A 258 7.00 -4.39 -16.05
CA TRP A 258 7.40 -5.78 -16.22
C TRP A 258 6.22 -6.57 -16.75
N ARG A 259 6.40 -7.28 -17.85
CA ARG A 259 5.37 -8.19 -18.36
C ARG A 259 5.48 -9.53 -17.65
N VAL A 260 4.36 -10.04 -17.16
CA VAL A 260 4.23 -11.39 -16.63
C VAL A 260 4.00 -12.34 -17.80
N VAL A 261 4.85 -13.38 -17.95
CA VAL A 261 4.82 -14.34 -19.05
C VAL A 261 5.02 -15.76 -18.52
#